data_ab77fb1e69e8334f07baf22ab30be013
#
_entry.id   ab77fb1e69e8334f07baf22ab30be013
#
_cell.length_a   1.000
_cell.length_b   1.000
_cell.length_c   1.000
_cell.angle_alpha   90.00
_cell.angle_beta   90.00
_cell.angle_gamma   90.00
#
_symmetry.space_group_name_H-M   'P 1'
#
loop_
_entity.id
_entity.type
_entity.pdbx_description
1 polymer ?
#
loop_
_entity_poly.entity_id
_entity_poly.type
_entity_poly.pdbx_seq_one_letter_code
_entity_poly.pdbx_strand_id
1 'polypeptide(L)'
;METIAPFKEIIEEVKAHGGDAFKRCFQCGLCDSVCPWNRVTSFSMRKLVREATFGLTDIESEDMWRCTTCGRCPQQCPRDVKQIESGVALRRIATEYGVFPHSVRPIKTISGSLVGSGNPLNEERSKRADWAKGLNVPEFTEDMDILYFPDCYASYDPRMKKVAVATAKVLQKAGVNFGILGEKEVCCGESIRKAGDEEVFKRLAKENIKAFVDAGVKKILVSSPHCYHTFKNEYPEFKVNFEVVHISQFLAELIKEGKLTLNGEYAKKLTWHDPCYLGRHNGIYDEPRDVLKAVPGAEFTELPEHHVASLCCGGGGGRIWMETVKGERFCDLRIDQAVGVGAEVLVTACPYCITNFEDSRVTMGMDEKIEIKEISEVIADLI
;
A
#
# COMPACT_ATOMS: atom_id res chain seq x y z
N MET A 1 19.75 -25.43 33.24
CA MET A 1 18.57 -25.07 32.40
C MET A 1 18.01 -23.80 33.00
N GLU A 2 18.21 -22.65 32.33
CA GLU A 2 17.63 -21.40 32.81
C GLU A 2 16.12 -21.50 32.64
N THR A 3 15.37 -21.21 33.68
CA THR A 3 13.92 -21.20 33.66
C THR A 3 13.49 -19.84 33.13
N ILE A 4 12.96 -19.79 31.92
CA ILE A 4 12.42 -18.57 31.34
C ILE A 4 11.00 -18.39 31.91
N ALA A 5 10.79 -17.33 32.69
CA ALA A 5 9.49 -16.95 33.21
C ALA A 5 8.79 -15.97 32.25
N PRO A 6 7.45 -16.04 32.06
CA PRO A 6 6.71 -15.05 31.29
C PRO A 6 6.79 -13.65 31.96
N PHE A 7 6.98 -12.63 31.13
CA PHE A 7 6.96 -11.23 31.58
C PHE A 7 5.56 -10.65 31.41
N LYS A 8 4.82 -10.60 32.50
CA LYS A 8 3.40 -10.17 32.52
C LYS A 8 3.26 -8.71 32.03
N GLU A 9 4.18 -7.85 32.39
CA GLU A 9 4.19 -6.43 32.03
C GLU A 9 4.21 -6.28 30.49
N ILE A 10 5.08 -7.00 29.80
CA ILE A 10 5.17 -6.98 28.33
C ILE A 10 3.90 -7.54 27.71
N ILE A 11 3.31 -8.59 28.29
CA ILE A 11 2.04 -9.16 27.80
C ILE A 11 0.92 -8.11 27.87
N GLU A 12 0.81 -7.36 28.96
CA GLU A 12 -0.20 -6.30 29.11
C GLU A 12 0.08 -5.12 28.15
N GLU A 13 1.34 -4.74 27.94
CA GLU A 13 1.73 -3.74 26.96
C GLU A 13 1.31 -4.15 25.53
N VAL A 14 1.60 -5.39 25.12
CA VAL A 14 1.18 -5.89 23.79
C VAL A 14 -0.34 -5.82 23.62
N LYS A 15 -1.09 -6.13 24.68
CA LYS A 15 -2.57 -6.01 24.67
C LYS A 15 -3.01 -4.55 24.56
N ALA A 16 -2.41 -3.66 25.36
CA ALA A 16 -2.72 -2.23 25.35
C ALA A 16 -2.51 -1.60 23.98
N HIS A 17 -1.52 -2.09 23.23
CA HIS A 17 -1.22 -1.65 21.86
C HIS A 17 -2.01 -2.38 20.77
N GLY A 18 -3.01 -3.19 21.12
CA GLY A 18 -3.94 -3.83 20.19
C GLY A 18 -3.60 -5.27 19.79
N GLY A 19 -2.63 -5.89 20.45
CA GLY A 19 -2.19 -7.27 20.15
C GLY A 19 -2.96 -8.36 20.89
N ASP A 20 -4.10 -8.08 21.56
CA ASP A 20 -4.80 -9.05 22.46
C ASP A 20 -5.16 -10.39 21.79
N ALA A 21 -5.36 -10.42 20.49
CA ALA A 21 -5.74 -11.64 19.76
C ALA A 21 -4.64 -12.71 19.71
N PHE A 22 -3.37 -12.37 19.99
CA PHE A 22 -2.24 -13.33 19.96
C PHE A 22 -2.44 -14.53 20.89
N LYS A 23 -3.13 -14.37 21.99
CA LYS A 23 -3.45 -15.45 22.96
C LYS A 23 -4.27 -16.60 22.39
N ARG A 24 -4.95 -16.40 21.23
CA ARG A 24 -5.72 -17.44 20.55
C ARG A 24 -4.85 -18.42 19.78
N CYS A 25 -3.55 -18.16 19.64
CA CYS A 25 -2.64 -18.95 18.81
C CYS A 25 -2.36 -20.32 19.41
N PHE A 26 -2.68 -21.39 18.67
CA PHE A 26 -2.33 -22.76 19.04
C PHE A 26 -1.14 -23.35 18.24
N GLN A 27 -0.34 -22.47 17.63
CA GLN A 27 0.96 -22.80 17.02
C GLN A 27 0.92 -23.77 15.83
N CYS A 28 -0.15 -23.78 15.02
CA CYS A 28 -0.31 -24.67 13.86
C CYS A 28 0.68 -24.44 12.70
N GLY A 29 1.26 -23.23 12.57
CA GLY A 29 2.26 -22.92 11.54
C GLY A 29 1.70 -22.46 10.18
N LEU A 30 0.38 -22.43 9.96
CA LEU A 30 -0.19 -21.99 8.67
C LEU A 30 0.24 -20.57 8.26
N CYS A 31 0.43 -19.67 9.23
CA CYS A 31 0.95 -18.33 8.95
C CYS A 31 2.37 -18.33 8.34
N ASP A 32 3.23 -19.25 8.80
CA ASP A 32 4.59 -19.37 8.28
C ASP A 32 4.60 -20.01 6.88
N SER A 33 3.75 -21.04 6.64
CA SER A 33 3.71 -21.73 5.36
C SER A 33 3.28 -20.85 4.19
N VAL A 34 2.50 -19.79 4.44
CA VAL A 34 2.04 -18.88 3.38
C VAL A 34 2.81 -17.55 3.35
N CYS A 35 3.70 -17.32 4.31
CA CYS A 35 4.44 -16.06 4.36
C CYS A 35 5.41 -15.92 3.19
N PRO A 36 5.36 -14.82 2.41
CA PRO A 36 6.28 -14.61 1.29
C PRO A 36 7.76 -14.68 1.68
N TRP A 37 8.11 -14.27 2.90
CA TRP A 37 9.48 -14.33 3.40
C TRP A 37 10.05 -15.74 3.35
N ASN A 38 9.26 -16.76 3.63
CA ASN A 38 9.73 -18.16 3.63
C ASN A 38 10.02 -18.72 2.24
N ARG A 39 9.87 -17.92 1.17
CA ARG A 39 10.31 -18.25 -0.18
C ARG A 39 11.73 -17.76 -0.50
N VAL A 40 12.22 -16.80 0.28
CA VAL A 40 13.51 -16.14 0.02
C VAL A 40 14.46 -16.20 1.22
N THR A 41 13.92 -16.29 2.44
CA THR A 41 14.71 -16.42 3.68
C THR A 41 13.86 -17.04 4.78
N SER A 42 14.46 -17.33 5.92
CA SER A 42 13.74 -17.88 7.07
C SER A 42 13.05 -16.77 7.89
N PHE A 43 11.73 -16.89 8.08
CA PHE A 43 10.94 -15.99 8.92
C PHE A 43 9.78 -16.74 9.57
N SER A 44 9.52 -16.50 10.84
CA SER A 44 8.42 -17.14 11.56
C SER A 44 7.52 -16.15 12.29
N MET A 45 6.38 -15.85 11.67
CA MET A 45 5.28 -15.11 12.32
C MET A 45 4.74 -15.87 13.55
N ARG A 46 4.71 -17.20 13.46
CA ARG A 46 4.32 -18.07 14.58
C ARG A 46 5.22 -17.88 15.80
N LYS A 47 6.54 -17.75 15.58
CA LYS A 47 7.53 -17.48 16.65
C LYS A 47 7.24 -16.14 17.30
N LEU A 48 7.07 -15.06 16.53
CA LEU A 48 6.76 -13.73 17.05
C LEU A 48 5.48 -13.72 17.89
N VAL A 49 4.41 -14.37 17.41
CA VAL A 49 3.16 -14.48 18.17
C VAL A 49 3.36 -15.26 19.47
N ARG A 50 4.16 -16.33 19.45
CA ARG A 50 4.46 -17.12 20.65
C ARG A 50 5.25 -16.29 21.67
N GLU A 51 6.28 -15.59 21.22
CA GLU A 51 7.11 -14.74 22.09
C GLU A 51 6.26 -13.64 22.74
N ALA A 52 5.40 -12.96 21.96
CA ALA A 52 4.44 -12.00 22.48
C ALA A 52 3.51 -12.62 23.54
N THR A 53 3.05 -13.87 23.34
CA THR A 53 2.17 -14.58 24.30
C THR A 53 2.84 -14.81 25.67
N PHE A 54 4.14 -14.96 25.70
CA PHE A 54 4.92 -15.17 26.91
C PHE A 54 5.65 -13.90 27.42
N GLY A 55 5.51 -12.78 26.72
CA GLY A 55 6.24 -11.56 27.03
C GLY A 55 7.75 -11.70 26.84
N LEU A 56 8.19 -12.63 25.97
CA LEU A 56 9.60 -12.91 25.68
C LEU A 56 10.06 -12.17 24.42
N THR A 57 9.36 -11.12 24.04
CA THR A 57 9.64 -10.39 22.80
C THR A 57 10.96 -9.64 22.91
N ASP A 58 11.85 -9.96 22.00
CA ASP A 58 13.06 -9.19 21.75
C ASP A 58 12.69 -7.97 20.87
N ILE A 59 12.44 -6.84 21.53
CA ILE A 59 12.07 -5.58 20.85
C ILE A 59 13.24 -4.96 20.06
N GLU A 60 14.46 -5.47 20.24
CA GLU A 60 15.65 -5.10 19.46
C GLU A 60 15.77 -5.93 18.17
N SER A 61 14.97 -7.00 18.05
CA SER A 61 15.01 -7.89 16.91
C SER A 61 14.46 -7.24 15.63
N GLU A 62 15.14 -7.46 14.50
CA GLU A 62 14.67 -7.05 13.19
C GLU A 62 13.47 -7.87 12.71
N ASP A 63 13.26 -9.05 13.28
CA ASP A 63 12.23 -9.99 12.82
C ASP A 63 10.81 -9.39 12.86
N MET A 64 10.48 -8.60 13.89
CA MET A 64 9.17 -7.95 13.94
C MET A 64 8.95 -6.94 12.80
N TRP A 65 10.05 -6.37 12.24
CA TRP A 65 10.02 -5.41 11.15
C TRP A 65 10.00 -6.06 9.75
N ARG A 66 10.23 -7.36 9.66
CA ARG A 66 10.13 -8.10 8.39
C ARG A 66 8.69 -8.17 7.87
N CYS A 67 7.69 -8.19 8.74
CA CYS A 67 6.30 -8.28 8.31
C CYS A 67 5.89 -7.10 7.40
N THR A 68 5.50 -7.43 6.16
CA THR A 68 5.01 -6.46 5.17
C THR A 68 3.53 -6.13 5.30
N THR A 69 2.88 -6.59 6.35
CA THR A 69 1.44 -6.41 6.60
C THR A 69 0.53 -6.84 5.43
N CYS A 70 0.98 -7.76 4.59
CA CYS A 70 0.30 -8.12 3.34
C CYS A 70 -1.03 -8.88 3.48
N GLY A 71 -1.43 -9.29 4.68
CA GLY A 71 -2.72 -9.94 4.94
C GLY A 71 -2.83 -11.41 4.53
N ARG A 72 -1.77 -12.07 4.06
CA ARG A 72 -1.88 -13.49 3.61
C ARG A 72 -2.08 -14.46 4.78
N CYS A 73 -1.39 -14.27 5.89
CA CYS A 73 -1.47 -15.15 7.06
C CYS A 73 -2.80 -15.05 7.84
N PRO A 74 -3.45 -13.88 8.05
CA PRO A 74 -4.74 -13.82 8.71
C PRO A 74 -5.83 -14.62 7.98
N GLN A 75 -5.80 -14.64 6.64
CA GLN A 75 -6.78 -15.38 5.84
C GLN A 75 -6.68 -16.90 5.99
N GLN A 76 -5.53 -17.41 6.41
CA GLN A 76 -5.30 -18.83 6.65
C GLN A 76 -5.42 -19.22 8.14
N CYS A 77 -5.62 -18.23 9.02
CA CYS A 77 -5.62 -18.48 10.45
C CYS A 77 -6.97 -18.99 10.95
N PRO A 78 -7.08 -20.28 11.39
CA PRO A 78 -8.36 -20.83 11.84
C PRO A 78 -8.82 -20.28 13.21
N ARG A 79 -7.96 -19.48 13.88
CA ARG A 79 -8.23 -18.91 15.20
C ARG A 79 -8.32 -17.39 15.20
N ASP A 80 -8.28 -16.75 14.04
CA ASP A 80 -8.34 -15.28 13.91
C ASP A 80 -7.38 -14.56 14.88
N VAL A 81 -6.10 -14.95 14.84
CA VAL A 81 -5.05 -14.45 15.74
C VAL A 81 -4.69 -12.99 15.51
N LYS A 82 -5.09 -12.42 14.37
CA LYS A 82 -4.76 -11.02 14.02
C LYS A 82 -3.23 -10.78 14.01
N GLN A 83 -2.52 -11.57 13.22
CA GLN A 83 -1.04 -11.55 13.20
C GLN A 83 -0.46 -10.17 12.86
N ILE A 84 -1.11 -9.42 11.97
CA ILE A 84 -0.65 -8.08 11.58
C ILE A 84 -0.75 -7.14 12.79
N GLU A 85 -1.91 -7.10 13.44
CA GLU A 85 -2.16 -6.25 14.60
C GLU A 85 -1.20 -6.58 15.74
N SER A 86 -0.94 -7.88 15.96
CA SER A 86 0.03 -8.33 16.96
C SER A 86 1.45 -7.84 16.63
N GLY A 87 1.87 -7.95 15.37
CA GLY A 87 3.18 -7.45 14.91
C GLY A 87 3.28 -5.92 14.99
N VAL A 88 2.22 -5.20 14.65
CA VAL A 88 2.18 -3.73 14.77
C VAL A 88 2.19 -3.30 16.24
N ALA A 89 1.53 -4.04 17.15
CA ALA A 89 1.59 -3.76 18.59
C ALA A 89 3.04 -3.82 19.12
N LEU A 90 3.82 -4.83 18.73
CA LEU A 90 5.24 -4.92 19.07
C LEU A 90 6.05 -3.73 18.52
N ARG A 91 5.78 -3.31 17.28
CA ARG A 91 6.44 -2.13 16.68
C ARG A 91 6.08 -0.83 17.41
N ARG A 92 4.83 -0.68 17.88
CA ARG A 92 4.41 0.47 18.70
C ARG A 92 5.21 0.54 20.00
N ILE A 93 5.36 -0.58 20.68
CA ILE A 93 6.20 -0.66 21.90
C ILE A 93 7.63 -0.26 21.57
N ALA A 94 8.25 -0.86 20.56
CA ALA A 94 9.62 -0.53 20.16
C ALA A 94 9.78 0.96 19.81
N THR A 95 8.81 1.55 19.13
CA THR A 95 8.81 2.97 18.74
C THR A 95 8.69 3.88 19.97
N GLU A 96 7.82 3.55 20.92
CA GLU A 96 7.61 4.30 22.15
C GLU A 96 8.86 4.30 23.02
N TYR A 97 9.53 3.16 23.13
CA TYR A 97 10.83 3.05 23.85
C TYR A 97 12.03 3.54 23.03
N GLY A 98 11.83 3.96 21.78
CA GLY A 98 12.90 4.46 20.89
C GLY A 98 13.89 3.39 20.44
N VAL A 99 13.49 2.11 20.46
CA VAL A 99 14.32 0.96 20.11
C VAL A 99 14.19 0.66 18.62
N PHE A 100 15.23 1.00 17.87
CA PHE A 100 15.29 0.77 16.43
C PHE A 100 16.56 0.00 16.06
N PRO A 101 16.47 -1.25 15.58
CA PRO A 101 17.58 -1.95 14.95
C PRO A 101 18.20 -1.11 13.84
N HIS A 102 19.45 -1.38 13.48
CA HIS A 102 20.19 -0.58 12.49
C HIS A 102 19.44 -0.49 11.16
N SER A 103 18.92 -1.61 10.64
CA SER A 103 18.17 -1.70 9.38
C SER A 103 16.82 -0.97 9.40
N VAL A 104 16.31 -0.64 10.60
CA VAL A 104 15.02 0.00 10.81
C VAL A 104 15.14 1.51 11.08
N ARG A 105 16.35 2.01 11.35
CA ARG A 105 16.59 3.46 11.60
C ARG A 105 16.02 4.40 10.53
N PRO A 106 15.92 4.05 9.23
CA PRO A 106 15.25 4.89 8.26
C PRO A 106 13.83 5.28 8.63
N ILE A 107 13.09 4.43 9.37
CA ILE A 107 11.74 4.75 9.88
C ILE A 107 11.74 6.02 10.73
N LYS A 108 12.75 6.20 11.59
CA LYS A 108 12.87 7.40 12.43
C LYS A 108 13.08 8.67 11.57
N THR A 109 13.86 8.57 10.51
CA THR A 109 14.06 9.68 9.56
C THR A 109 12.74 10.01 8.84
N ILE A 110 12.02 8.99 8.39
CA ILE A 110 10.72 9.15 7.73
C ILE A 110 9.69 9.77 8.69
N SER A 111 9.65 9.33 9.96
CA SER A 111 8.80 9.94 10.99
C SER A 111 9.09 11.45 11.12
N GLY A 112 10.37 11.84 11.19
CA GLY A 112 10.79 13.24 11.19
C GLY A 112 10.35 14.02 9.95
N SER A 113 10.49 13.43 8.76
CA SER A 113 10.02 14.03 7.49
C SER A 113 8.50 14.23 7.48
N LEU A 114 7.74 13.25 7.95
CA LEU A 114 6.28 13.33 8.05
C LEU A 114 5.83 14.44 9.03
N VAL A 115 6.55 14.62 10.14
CA VAL A 115 6.30 15.70 11.10
C VAL A 115 6.66 17.08 10.51
N GLY A 116 7.77 17.18 9.78
CA GLY A 116 8.28 18.46 9.24
C GLY A 116 7.55 18.89 7.97
N SER A 117 7.55 18.04 6.95
CA SER A 117 7.06 18.37 5.60
C SER A 117 5.71 17.74 5.26
N GLY A 118 5.15 16.87 6.10
CA GLY A 118 3.88 16.18 5.86
C GLY A 118 3.97 15.06 4.83
N ASN A 119 5.17 14.67 4.38
CA ASN A 119 5.36 13.59 3.41
C ASN A 119 6.66 12.81 3.66
N PRO A 120 6.72 11.51 3.26
CA PRO A 120 7.88 10.67 3.55
C PRO A 120 9.12 10.99 2.70
N LEU A 121 8.97 11.75 1.61
CA LEU A 121 10.05 12.12 0.70
C LEU A 121 10.77 13.41 1.12
N ASN A 122 10.33 14.02 2.22
CA ASN A 122 10.84 15.28 2.77
C ASN A 122 10.84 16.45 1.76
N GLU A 123 9.90 16.44 0.84
CA GLU A 123 9.71 17.49 -0.15
C GLU A 123 8.87 18.65 0.39
N GLU A 124 9.03 19.83 -0.18
CA GLU A 124 8.25 21.01 0.20
C GLU A 124 6.76 20.81 -0.10
N ARG A 125 5.89 21.12 0.84
CA ARG A 125 4.42 20.99 0.68
C ARG A 125 3.88 21.78 -0.51
N SER A 126 4.42 22.96 -0.76
CA SER A 126 4.05 23.81 -1.90
C SER A 126 4.21 23.13 -3.25
N LYS A 127 5.10 22.13 -3.34
CA LYS A 127 5.35 21.34 -4.56
C LYS A 127 4.37 20.17 -4.73
N ARG A 128 3.46 19.91 -3.77
CA ARG A 128 2.58 18.74 -3.81
C ARG A 128 1.69 18.68 -5.05
N ALA A 129 1.31 19.85 -5.60
CA ALA A 129 0.51 19.96 -6.81
C ALA A 129 1.32 20.22 -8.10
N ASP A 130 2.66 20.16 -8.06
CA ASP A 130 3.53 20.46 -9.22
C ASP A 130 3.28 19.52 -10.41
N TRP A 131 2.85 18.29 -10.17
CA TRP A 131 2.48 17.35 -11.20
C TRP A 131 1.29 17.81 -12.07
N ALA A 132 0.42 18.66 -11.52
CA ALA A 132 -0.77 19.17 -12.19
C ALA A 132 -0.50 20.42 -13.06
N LYS A 133 0.73 20.96 -13.03
CA LYS A 133 1.09 22.14 -13.83
C LYS A 133 0.84 21.90 -15.33
N GLY A 134 0.05 22.78 -15.93
CA GLY A 134 -0.33 22.69 -17.35
C GLY A 134 -1.51 21.76 -17.66
N LEU A 135 -2.11 21.10 -16.65
CA LEU A 135 -3.27 20.21 -16.85
C LEU A 135 -4.60 20.89 -16.52
N ASN A 136 -4.59 22.14 -16.03
CA ASN A 136 -5.80 22.86 -15.60
C ASN A 136 -6.65 22.08 -14.59
N VAL A 137 -6.01 21.39 -13.64
CA VAL A 137 -6.70 20.71 -12.53
C VAL A 137 -7.05 21.79 -11.48
N PRO A 138 -8.35 21.99 -11.17
CA PRO A 138 -8.76 23.02 -10.21
C PRO A 138 -8.49 22.61 -8.75
N GLU A 139 -8.46 23.59 -7.86
CA GLU A 139 -8.59 23.35 -6.43
C GLU A 139 -10.01 22.83 -6.14
N PHE A 140 -10.12 21.85 -5.25
CA PHE A 140 -11.40 21.26 -4.89
C PHE A 140 -12.32 22.24 -4.17
N THR A 141 -13.58 22.27 -4.58
CA THR A 141 -14.67 23.05 -3.96
C THR A 141 -15.86 22.11 -3.68
N GLU A 142 -16.73 22.49 -2.73
CA GLU A 142 -17.81 21.60 -2.25
C GLU A 142 -18.89 21.26 -3.29
N ASP A 143 -18.93 21.97 -4.42
CA ASP A 143 -19.80 21.72 -5.58
C ASP A 143 -19.21 20.66 -6.55
N MET A 144 -17.99 20.19 -6.29
CA MET A 144 -17.36 19.13 -7.07
C MET A 144 -17.79 17.75 -6.58
N ASP A 145 -17.83 16.80 -7.51
CA ASP A 145 -18.30 15.44 -7.24
C ASP A 145 -17.30 14.62 -6.42
N ILE A 146 -15.98 14.86 -6.63
CA ILE A 146 -14.94 14.01 -6.06
C ILE A 146 -13.62 14.77 -5.85
N LEU A 147 -13.04 14.60 -4.67
CA LEU A 147 -11.65 14.98 -4.40
C LEU A 147 -10.70 13.92 -4.96
N TYR A 148 -9.83 14.27 -5.90
CA TYR A 148 -8.71 13.41 -6.24
C TYR A 148 -7.56 13.66 -5.26
N PHE A 149 -7.25 12.64 -4.46
CA PHE A 149 -6.11 12.64 -3.55
C PHE A 149 -4.96 11.84 -4.17
N PRO A 150 -4.00 12.50 -4.84
CA PRO A 150 -2.77 11.86 -5.30
C PRO A 150 -1.93 11.52 -4.07
N ASP A 151 -1.53 10.27 -3.95
CA ASP A 151 -0.66 9.86 -2.86
C ASP A 151 0.69 10.60 -2.86
N CYS A 152 1.50 10.44 -1.79
CA CYS A 152 2.77 11.16 -1.67
C CYS A 152 3.76 10.83 -2.78
N TYR A 153 3.80 9.56 -3.25
CA TYR A 153 4.67 9.18 -4.35
C TYR A 153 4.22 9.82 -5.66
N ALA A 154 2.92 9.75 -5.99
CA ALA A 154 2.36 10.39 -7.18
C ALA A 154 2.50 11.93 -7.16
N SER A 155 2.63 12.52 -5.97
CA SER A 155 2.84 13.97 -5.82
C SER A 155 4.29 14.40 -6.04
N TYR A 156 5.27 13.59 -5.63
CA TYR A 156 6.67 14.04 -5.55
C TYR A 156 7.66 13.20 -6.34
N ASP A 157 7.46 11.89 -6.45
CA ASP A 157 8.38 11.02 -7.17
C ASP A 157 8.27 11.20 -8.70
N PRO A 158 9.37 11.39 -9.43
CA PRO A 158 9.33 11.66 -10.89
C PRO A 158 8.67 10.54 -11.70
N ARG A 159 8.84 9.27 -11.32
CA ARG A 159 8.17 8.14 -11.99
C ARG A 159 6.67 8.14 -11.71
N MET A 160 6.32 8.34 -10.44
CA MET A 160 4.94 8.27 -9.99
C MET A 160 4.10 9.51 -10.35
N LYS A 161 4.71 10.67 -10.57
CA LYS A 161 4.01 11.85 -11.13
C LYS A 161 3.29 11.54 -12.44
N LYS A 162 3.84 10.63 -13.26
CA LYS A 162 3.18 10.19 -14.50
C LYS A 162 1.82 9.53 -14.22
N VAL A 163 1.68 8.84 -13.09
CA VAL A 163 0.41 8.23 -12.66
C VAL A 163 -0.62 9.31 -12.34
N ALA A 164 -0.24 10.35 -11.56
CA ALA A 164 -1.15 11.45 -11.25
C ALA A 164 -1.60 12.19 -12.52
N VAL A 165 -0.67 12.44 -13.44
CA VAL A 165 -0.95 13.05 -14.75
C VAL A 165 -1.90 12.18 -15.59
N ALA A 166 -1.65 10.88 -15.68
CA ALA A 166 -2.49 9.94 -16.40
C ALA A 166 -3.90 9.90 -15.81
N THR A 167 -4.01 9.77 -14.49
CA THR A 167 -5.29 9.78 -13.79
C THR A 167 -6.08 11.06 -14.07
N ALA A 168 -5.46 12.23 -13.94
CA ALA A 168 -6.12 13.51 -14.21
C ALA A 168 -6.62 13.61 -15.66
N LYS A 169 -5.82 13.19 -16.65
CA LYS A 169 -6.23 13.17 -18.08
C LYS A 169 -7.44 12.28 -18.28
N VAL A 170 -7.46 11.08 -17.68
CA VAL A 170 -8.58 10.15 -17.79
C VAL A 170 -9.86 10.75 -17.18
N LEU A 171 -9.75 11.36 -15.99
CA LEU A 171 -10.89 12.01 -15.34
C LEU A 171 -11.44 13.18 -16.19
N GLN A 172 -10.57 14.03 -16.73
CA GLN A 172 -10.96 15.12 -17.61
C GLN A 172 -11.63 14.61 -18.88
N LYS A 173 -11.08 13.56 -19.51
CA LYS A 173 -11.67 12.95 -20.70
C LYS A 173 -13.03 12.35 -20.45
N ALA A 174 -13.24 11.76 -19.25
CA ALA A 174 -14.54 11.22 -18.84
C ALA A 174 -15.53 12.29 -18.38
N GLY A 175 -15.14 13.58 -18.36
CA GLY A 175 -16.01 14.67 -17.93
C GLY A 175 -16.31 14.68 -16.44
N VAL A 176 -15.44 14.11 -15.63
CA VAL A 176 -15.59 14.07 -14.16
C VAL A 176 -15.33 15.46 -13.56
N ASN A 177 -16.22 15.93 -12.73
CA ASN A 177 -16.06 17.17 -11.99
C ASN A 177 -15.24 16.91 -10.71
N PHE A 178 -13.93 17.11 -10.78
CA PHE A 178 -12.98 16.82 -9.70
C PHE A 178 -12.00 17.97 -9.44
N GLY A 179 -11.44 17.98 -8.23
CA GLY A 179 -10.37 18.90 -7.84
C GLY A 179 -9.38 18.25 -6.91
N ILE A 180 -8.32 18.99 -6.54
CA ILE A 180 -7.27 18.59 -5.59
C ILE A 180 -7.15 19.64 -4.48
N LEU A 181 -6.63 19.26 -3.31
CA LEU A 181 -6.36 20.22 -2.23
C LEU A 181 -4.89 20.68 -2.17
N GLY A 182 -4.01 20.06 -2.95
CA GLY A 182 -2.62 20.46 -3.10
C GLY A 182 -1.87 20.50 -1.77
N GLU A 183 -1.27 21.64 -1.43
CA GLU A 183 -0.47 21.79 -0.20
C GLU A 183 -1.26 21.65 1.11
N LYS A 184 -2.59 21.66 1.06
CA LYS A 184 -3.44 21.43 2.23
C LYS A 184 -3.46 19.94 2.63
N GLU A 185 -3.07 19.03 1.73
CA GLU A 185 -2.98 17.59 1.99
C GLU A 185 -1.63 17.20 2.61
N VAL A 186 -1.65 16.18 3.44
CA VAL A 186 -0.45 15.50 3.93
C VAL A 186 -0.52 14.00 3.65
N CYS A 187 0.52 13.25 3.97
CA CYS A 187 0.52 11.80 3.88
C CYS A 187 -0.68 11.19 4.62
N CYS A 188 -1.30 10.15 4.06
CA CYS A 188 -2.40 9.44 4.72
C CYS A 188 -1.99 8.78 6.05
N GLY A 189 -0.69 8.52 6.23
CA GLY A 189 -0.13 7.96 7.47
C GLY A 189 -0.15 6.44 7.56
N GLU A 190 -0.59 5.71 6.52
CA GLU A 190 -0.71 4.24 6.59
C GLU A 190 0.59 3.58 7.01
N SER A 191 1.66 3.77 6.26
CA SER A 191 2.89 3.02 6.48
C SER A 191 3.61 3.39 7.76
N ILE A 192 3.52 4.63 8.20
CA ILE A 192 4.10 5.04 9.49
C ILE A 192 3.31 4.44 10.66
N ARG A 193 1.97 4.33 10.55
CA ARG A 193 1.12 3.61 11.50
C ARG A 193 1.52 2.14 11.59
N LYS A 194 1.72 1.47 10.43
CA LYS A 194 2.14 0.07 10.38
C LYS A 194 3.59 -0.14 10.83
N ALA A 195 4.40 0.90 10.77
CA ALA A 195 5.73 0.93 11.36
C ALA A 195 5.73 1.22 12.88
N GLY A 196 4.56 1.43 13.49
CA GLY A 196 4.39 1.57 14.93
C GLY A 196 4.32 3.00 15.45
N ASP A 197 4.53 4.03 14.63
CA ASP A 197 4.44 5.43 15.07
C ASP A 197 2.99 5.93 14.99
N GLU A 198 2.23 5.59 16.00
CA GLU A 198 0.81 5.92 16.13
C GLU A 198 0.57 7.42 16.32
N GLU A 199 1.49 8.13 16.99
CA GLU A 199 1.33 9.57 17.26
C GLU A 199 1.49 10.40 15.98
N VAL A 200 2.48 10.08 15.15
CA VAL A 200 2.64 10.72 13.85
C VAL A 200 1.44 10.41 12.95
N PHE A 201 0.95 9.16 12.94
CA PHE A 201 -0.27 8.82 12.21
C PHE A 201 -1.47 9.67 12.64
N LYS A 202 -1.75 9.75 13.94
CA LYS A 202 -2.88 10.55 14.48
C LYS A 202 -2.77 12.03 14.11
N ARG A 203 -1.56 12.58 14.11
CA ARG A 203 -1.31 13.96 13.70
C ARG A 203 -1.68 14.18 12.23
N LEU A 204 -1.15 13.33 11.33
CA LEU A 204 -1.42 13.40 9.89
C LEU A 204 -2.91 13.19 9.59
N ALA A 205 -3.55 12.22 10.23
CA ALA A 205 -4.96 11.95 10.06
C ALA A 205 -5.82 13.16 10.45
N LYS A 206 -5.57 13.78 11.62
CA LYS A 206 -6.30 14.97 12.06
C LYS A 206 -6.11 16.15 11.10
N GLU A 207 -4.91 16.32 10.53
CA GLU A 207 -4.62 17.40 9.58
C GLU A 207 -5.38 17.19 8.27
N ASN A 208 -5.34 16.00 7.68
CA ASN A 208 -6.11 15.67 6.48
C ASN A 208 -7.62 15.76 6.73
N ILE A 209 -8.11 15.20 7.85
CA ILE A 209 -9.53 15.26 8.20
C ILE A 209 -10.01 16.72 8.28
N LYS A 210 -9.22 17.58 8.94
CA LYS A 210 -9.54 18.99 9.01
C LYS A 210 -9.62 19.61 7.61
N ALA A 211 -8.63 19.36 6.75
CA ALA A 211 -8.61 19.88 5.38
C ALA A 211 -9.82 19.40 4.56
N PHE A 212 -10.19 18.13 4.69
CA PHE A 212 -11.31 17.54 3.97
C PHE A 212 -12.66 18.10 4.46
N VAL A 213 -12.83 18.22 5.77
CA VAL A 213 -14.07 18.78 6.36
C VAL A 213 -14.22 20.25 6.02
N ASP A 214 -13.15 21.04 6.16
CA ASP A 214 -13.16 22.47 5.83
C ASP A 214 -13.48 22.73 4.35
N ALA A 215 -13.09 21.80 3.45
CA ALA A 215 -13.37 21.88 2.01
C ALA A 215 -14.74 21.27 1.62
N GLY A 216 -15.48 20.67 2.54
CA GLY A 216 -16.77 20.02 2.25
C GLY A 216 -16.66 18.70 1.49
N VAL A 217 -15.52 18.00 1.59
CA VAL A 217 -15.28 16.73 0.89
C VAL A 217 -16.24 15.64 1.37
N LYS A 218 -16.91 14.98 0.43
CA LYS A 218 -17.79 13.82 0.68
C LYS A 218 -17.22 12.53 0.10
N LYS A 219 -16.62 12.63 -1.10
CA LYS A 219 -16.08 11.49 -1.85
C LYS A 219 -14.62 11.73 -2.21
N ILE A 220 -13.78 10.72 -2.02
CA ILE A 220 -12.33 10.77 -2.26
C ILE A 220 -11.95 9.68 -3.24
N LEU A 221 -11.32 10.06 -4.36
CA LEU A 221 -10.66 9.16 -5.30
C LEU A 221 -9.18 9.06 -4.97
N VAL A 222 -8.66 7.85 -4.92
CA VAL A 222 -7.24 7.58 -4.65
C VAL A 222 -6.64 6.62 -5.66
N SER A 223 -5.36 6.81 -6.00
CA SER A 223 -4.58 5.87 -6.83
C SER A 223 -3.85 4.84 -5.97
N SER A 224 -3.66 5.10 -4.68
CA SER A 224 -2.96 4.20 -3.77
C SER A 224 -3.92 3.35 -2.94
N PRO A 225 -3.80 2.00 -2.95
CA PRO A 225 -4.60 1.14 -2.09
C PRO A 225 -4.27 1.29 -0.60
N HIS A 226 -3.09 1.83 -0.26
CA HIS A 226 -2.73 2.20 1.11
C HIS A 226 -3.55 3.40 1.59
N CYS A 227 -3.67 4.46 0.77
CA CYS A 227 -4.54 5.60 1.08
C CYS A 227 -6.01 5.18 1.12
N TYR A 228 -6.45 4.32 0.17
CA TYR A 228 -7.79 3.75 0.17
C TYR A 228 -8.12 3.06 1.49
N HIS A 229 -7.25 2.14 1.92
CA HIS A 229 -7.43 1.39 3.16
C HIS A 229 -7.50 2.31 4.38
N THR A 230 -6.62 3.29 4.45
CA THR A 230 -6.51 4.21 5.58
C THR A 230 -7.74 5.10 5.68
N PHE A 231 -8.14 5.75 4.59
CA PHE A 231 -9.29 6.64 4.61
C PHE A 231 -10.60 5.90 4.86
N LYS A 232 -10.75 4.69 4.30
CA LYS A 232 -11.97 3.87 4.44
C LYS A 232 -12.07 3.16 5.78
N ASN A 233 -10.96 2.58 6.28
CA ASN A 233 -11.02 1.64 7.40
C ASN A 233 -10.40 2.19 8.70
N GLU A 234 -9.52 3.19 8.63
CA GLU A 234 -8.80 3.70 9.80
C GLU A 234 -9.24 5.11 10.21
N TYR A 235 -9.52 6.00 9.26
CA TYR A 235 -10.01 7.35 9.59
C TYR A 235 -11.38 7.38 10.30
N PRO A 236 -12.28 6.39 10.14
CA PRO A 236 -13.52 6.32 10.92
C PRO A 236 -13.33 6.29 12.45
N GLU A 237 -12.14 5.90 12.95
CA GLU A 237 -11.82 5.98 14.38
C GLU A 237 -11.87 7.43 14.92
N PHE A 238 -11.69 8.43 14.04
CA PHE A 238 -11.81 9.86 14.36
C PHE A 238 -13.23 10.40 14.19
N LYS A 239 -14.24 9.52 14.08
CA LYS A 239 -15.68 9.86 13.94
C LYS A 239 -16.00 10.64 12.66
N VAL A 240 -15.28 10.37 11.58
CA VAL A 240 -15.54 10.86 10.23
C VAL A 240 -15.84 9.70 9.31
N ASN A 241 -16.62 9.94 8.26
CA ASN A 241 -16.91 8.93 7.24
C ASN A 241 -16.91 9.60 5.87
N PHE A 242 -15.94 9.25 5.03
CA PHE A 242 -15.86 9.67 3.64
C PHE A 242 -16.19 8.49 2.74
N GLU A 243 -16.87 8.72 1.63
CA GLU A 243 -16.93 7.74 0.55
C GLU A 243 -15.54 7.68 -0.11
N VAL A 244 -14.92 6.52 -0.12
CA VAL A 244 -13.58 6.35 -0.70
C VAL A 244 -13.65 5.37 -1.85
N VAL A 245 -13.12 5.75 -3.01
CA VAL A 245 -13.10 4.95 -4.22
C VAL A 245 -11.66 4.82 -4.72
N HIS A 246 -11.26 3.61 -5.06
CA HIS A 246 -9.95 3.37 -5.69
C HIS A 246 -10.07 3.57 -7.21
N ILE A 247 -9.01 4.09 -7.84
CA ILE A 247 -9.02 4.40 -9.27
C ILE A 247 -9.44 3.21 -10.15
N SER A 248 -9.05 1.99 -9.81
CA SER A 248 -9.44 0.80 -10.57
C SER A 248 -10.95 0.53 -10.55
N GLN A 249 -11.64 0.81 -9.44
CA GLN A 249 -13.09 0.72 -9.33
C GLN A 249 -13.76 1.81 -10.15
N PHE A 250 -13.24 3.02 -10.04
CA PHE A 250 -13.79 4.18 -10.74
C PHE A 250 -13.65 4.06 -12.26
N LEU A 251 -12.51 3.56 -12.75
CA LEU A 251 -12.31 3.26 -14.17
C LEU A 251 -13.29 2.22 -14.69
N ALA A 252 -13.50 1.13 -13.94
CA ALA A 252 -14.46 0.09 -14.31
C ALA A 252 -15.89 0.65 -14.41
N GLU A 253 -16.28 1.53 -13.48
CA GLU A 253 -17.57 2.22 -13.49
C GLU A 253 -17.70 3.13 -14.72
N LEU A 254 -16.73 4.00 -14.99
CA LEU A 254 -16.74 4.91 -16.12
C LEU A 254 -16.82 4.19 -17.48
N ILE A 255 -16.09 3.08 -17.65
CA ILE A 255 -16.14 2.25 -18.85
C ILE A 255 -17.51 1.59 -18.99
N LYS A 256 -18.02 0.98 -17.92
CA LYS A 256 -19.34 0.32 -17.89
C LYS A 256 -20.49 1.26 -18.20
N GLU A 257 -20.41 2.50 -17.74
CA GLU A 257 -21.41 3.54 -17.99
C GLU A 257 -21.26 4.21 -19.37
N GLY A 258 -20.22 3.87 -20.13
CA GLY A 258 -19.92 4.49 -21.42
C GLY A 258 -19.42 5.94 -21.33
N LYS A 259 -19.06 6.41 -20.13
CA LYS A 259 -18.47 7.73 -19.92
C LYS A 259 -17.02 7.81 -20.35
N LEU A 260 -16.36 6.66 -20.42
CA LEU A 260 -14.98 6.54 -20.88
C LEU A 260 -14.92 5.51 -22.01
N THR A 261 -14.64 5.99 -23.23
CA THR A 261 -14.50 5.16 -24.43
C THR A 261 -13.01 4.99 -24.76
N LEU A 262 -12.57 3.76 -24.93
CA LEU A 262 -11.20 3.41 -25.29
C LEU A 262 -11.13 3.30 -26.81
N ASN A 263 -10.45 4.24 -27.48
CA ASN A 263 -10.43 4.36 -28.94
C ASN A 263 -9.10 3.90 -29.58
N GLY A 264 -8.06 3.72 -28.76
CA GLY A 264 -6.75 3.25 -29.21
C GLY A 264 -6.68 1.73 -29.30
N GLU A 265 -5.62 1.22 -29.92
CA GLU A 265 -5.26 -0.21 -29.89
C GLU A 265 -4.01 -0.39 -29.02
N TYR A 266 -4.05 -1.37 -28.13
CA TYR A 266 -2.94 -1.71 -27.23
C TYR A 266 -2.51 -3.16 -27.47
N ALA A 267 -1.83 -3.42 -28.58
CA ALA A 267 -1.44 -4.75 -29.04
C ALA A 267 -0.27 -5.31 -28.20
N LYS A 268 -0.47 -5.47 -26.89
CA LYS A 268 0.51 -6.03 -25.94
C LYS A 268 -0.11 -7.10 -25.04
N LYS A 269 0.72 -8.00 -24.54
CA LYS A 269 0.33 -9.00 -23.53
C LYS A 269 0.40 -8.39 -22.14
N LEU A 270 -0.75 -8.24 -21.51
CA LEU A 270 -0.90 -7.69 -20.17
C LEU A 270 -1.03 -8.76 -19.11
N THR A 271 -0.47 -8.52 -17.94
CA THR A 271 -0.79 -9.26 -16.72
C THR A 271 -1.07 -8.30 -15.58
N TRP A 272 -1.80 -8.78 -14.56
CA TRP A 272 -2.17 -7.97 -13.40
C TRP A 272 -1.51 -8.46 -12.12
N HIS A 273 -0.89 -7.53 -11.38
CA HIS A 273 -0.49 -7.79 -10.00
C HIS A 273 -1.54 -7.26 -9.04
N ASP A 274 -2.15 -8.16 -8.25
CA ASP A 274 -3.09 -7.77 -7.19
C ASP A 274 -2.36 -7.13 -6.00
N PRO A 275 -2.45 -5.82 -5.77
CA PRO A 275 -1.89 -5.19 -4.58
C PRO A 275 -2.58 -5.73 -3.33
N CYS A 276 -1.80 -6.08 -2.31
CA CYS A 276 -2.35 -6.72 -1.12
C CYS A 276 -3.38 -5.85 -0.38
N TYR A 277 -3.17 -4.54 -0.34
CA TYR A 277 -4.09 -3.59 0.28
C TYR A 277 -5.35 -3.34 -0.58
N LEU A 278 -5.31 -3.59 -1.87
CA LEU A 278 -6.50 -3.55 -2.72
C LEU A 278 -7.32 -4.85 -2.59
N GLY A 279 -6.68 -5.99 -2.85
CA GLY A 279 -7.32 -7.30 -2.84
C GLY A 279 -7.55 -7.83 -1.43
N ARG A 280 -6.51 -8.33 -0.76
CA ARG A 280 -6.67 -9.05 0.53
C ARG A 280 -7.27 -8.23 1.66
N HIS A 281 -6.96 -6.94 1.74
CA HIS A 281 -7.49 -6.07 2.79
C HIS A 281 -8.86 -5.47 2.46
N ASN A 282 -9.21 -5.33 1.17
CA ASN A 282 -10.43 -4.61 0.78
C ASN A 282 -11.34 -5.37 -0.21
N GLY A 283 -10.95 -6.56 -0.67
CA GLY A 283 -11.79 -7.43 -1.50
C GLY A 283 -11.94 -7.00 -2.96
N ILE A 284 -11.14 -6.05 -3.42
CA ILE A 284 -11.20 -5.51 -4.79
C ILE A 284 -10.29 -6.33 -5.70
N TYR A 285 -10.88 -7.19 -6.53
CA TYR A 285 -10.17 -8.10 -7.43
C TYR A 285 -10.68 -8.04 -8.88
N ASP A 286 -11.98 -7.89 -9.07
CA ASP A 286 -12.63 -8.04 -10.38
C ASP A 286 -12.55 -6.74 -11.18
N GLU A 287 -12.77 -5.59 -10.57
CA GLU A 287 -12.83 -4.29 -11.24
C GLU A 287 -11.54 -3.97 -12.03
N PRO A 288 -10.31 -4.18 -11.48
CA PRO A 288 -9.09 -3.99 -12.29
C PRO A 288 -9.03 -4.90 -13.51
N ARG A 289 -9.54 -6.14 -13.39
CA ARG A 289 -9.59 -7.12 -14.48
C ARG A 289 -10.58 -6.74 -15.54
N ASP A 290 -11.73 -6.21 -15.13
CA ASP A 290 -12.75 -5.69 -16.05
C ASP A 290 -12.19 -4.54 -16.89
N VAL A 291 -11.43 -3.62 -16.25
CA VAL A 291 -10.73 -2.55 -16.96
C VAL A 291 -9.74 -3.11 -17.98
N LEU A 292 -8.87 -4.04 -17.59
CA LEU A 292 -7.83 -4.58 -18.48
C LEU A 292 -8.40 -5.42 -19.63
N LYS A 293 -9.48 -6.15 -19.38
CA LYS A 293 -10.18 -6.92 -20.42
C LYS A 293 -10.92 -6.02 -21.42
N ALA A 294 -11.27 -4.80 -21.03
CA ALA A 294 -11.87 -3.81 -21.92
C ALA A 294 -10.86 -3.08 -22.82
N VAL A 295 -9.55 -3.28 -22.60
CA VAL A 295 -8.48 -2.65 -23.40
C VAL A 295 -8.45 -3.26 -24.81
N PRO A 296 -8.71 -2.49 -25.87
CA PRO A 296 -8.77 -3.02 -27.24
C PRO A 296 -7.38 -3.51 -27.70
N GLY A 297 -7.34 -4.69 -28.27
CA GLY A 297 -6.11 -5.30 -28.83
C GLY A 297 -5.21 -5.95 -27.78
N ALA A 298 -5.46 -5.77 -26.48
CA ALA A 298 -4.65 -6.39 -25.43
C ALA A 298 -4.99 -7.87 -25.23
N GLU A 299 -3.96 -8.67 -24.99
CA GLU A 299 -4.09 -10.06 -24.51
C GLU A 299 -3.86 -10.08 -23.00
N PHE A 300 -4.92 -10.37 -22.22
CA PHE A 300 -4.81 -10.46 -20.76
C PHE A 300 -4.55 -11.89 -20.30
N THR A 301 -3.49 -12.07 -19.48
CA THR A 301 -3.13 -13.37 -18.88
C THR A 301 -2.93 -13.20 -17.37
N GLU A 302 -3.51 -14.11 -16.58
CA GLU A 302 -3.32 -14.12 -15.13
C GLU A 302 -1.93 -14.61 -14.74
N LEU A 303 -1.40 -14.08 -13.65
CA LEU A 303 -0.21 -14.61 -13.01
C LEU A 303 -0.52 -15.93 -12.28
N PRO A 304 0.45 -16.84 -12.09
CA PRO A 304 0.22 -18.12 -11.42
C PRO A 304 -0.36 -17.99 -10.01
N GLU A 305 0.04 -16.94 -9.29
CA GLU A 305 -0.49 -16.58 -7.98
C GLU A 305 -1.24 -15.26 -8.10
N HIS A 306 -2.55 -15.29 -8.13
CA HIS A 306 -3.44 -14.15 -8.32
C HIS A 306 -4.52 -14.09 -7.24
N HIS A 307 -5.33 -13.02 -7.21
CA HIS A 307 -6.38 -12.79 -6.22
C HIS A 307 -5.82 -12.91 -4.78
N VAL A 308 -6.50 -13.69 -3.94
CA VAL A 308 -6.11 -13.92 -2.55
C VAL A 308 -4.71 -14.53 -2.41
N ALA A 309 -4.31 -15.36 -3.39
CA ALA A 309 -3.01 -16.03 -3.40
C ALA A 309 -1.87 -15.15 -3.93
N SER A 310 -2.14 -13.96 -4.44
CA SER A 310 -1.13 -13.06 -5.03
C SER A 310 0.11 -12.91 -4.15
N LEU A 311 1.30 -13.05 -4.74
CA LEU A 311 2.56 -12.80 -4.04
C LEU A 311 2.71 -11.30 -3.78
N CYS A 312 3.10 -10.92 -2.55
CA CYS A 312 3.31 -9.52 -2.18
C CYS A 312 4.52 -8.91 -2.90
N CYS A 313 4.49 -7.60 -3.19
CA CYS A 313 5.63 -6.87 -3.74
C CYS A 313 6.75 -6.59 -2.73
N GLY A 314 6.46 -6.67 -1.42
CA GLY A 314 7.44 -6.43 -0.36
C GLY A 314 7.42 -5.04 0.27
N GLY A 315 6.68 -4.07 -0.26
CA GLY A 315 6.77 -2.66 0.16
C GLY A 315 5.94 -2.26 1.39
N GLY A 316 4.94 -3.07 1.79
CA GLY A 316 4.05 -2.72 2.90
C GLY A 316 4.71 -2.77 4.28
N GLY A 317 3.99 -2.30 5.31
CA GLY A 317 4.46 -2.30 6.71
C GLY A 317 5.73 -1.47 6.97
N GLY A 318 5.94 -0.40 6.20
CA GLY A 318 7.13 0.45 6.27
C GLY A 318 8.35 -0.13 5.55
N ARG A 319 8.26 -1.34 4.97
CA ARG A 319 9.40 -1.99 4.29
C ARG A 319 9.89 -1.24 3.06
N ILE A 320 9.05 -0.44 2.42
CA ILE A 320 9.46 0.43 1.30
C ILE A 320 10.60 1.40 1.69
N TRP A 321 10.78 1.68 2.97
CA TRP A 321 11.82 2.57 3.50
C TRP A 321 13.00 1.83 4.12
N MET A 322 12.99 0.49 4.07
CA MET A 322 14.04 -0.36 4.63
C MET A 322 14.74 -1.13 3.52
N GLU A 323 16.04 -1.31 3.66
CA GLU A 323 16.81 -2.13 2.74
C GLU A 323 16.38 -3.61 2.81
N THR A 324 16.43 -4.27 1.67
CA THR A 324 16.24 -5.72 1.55
C THR A 324 17.44 -6.29 0.83
N VAL A 325 18.03 -7.32 1.41
CA VAL A 325 19.24 -7.98 0.89
C VAL A 325 18.95 -8.57 -0.50
N LYS A 326 19.93 -8.48 -1.41
CA LYS A 326 19.83 -9.12 -2.73
C LYS A 326 19.57 -10.62 -2.57
N GLY A 327 18.56 -11.13 -3.29
CA GLY A 327 18.11 -12.51 -3.19
C GLY A 327 17.01 -12.76 -2.14
N GLU A 328 16.70 -11.77 -1.28
CA GLU A 328 15.59 -11.83 -0.32
C GLU A 328 14.37 -10.98 -0.78
N ARG A 329 14.34 -10.59 -2.05
CA ARG A 329 13.29 -9.73 -2.62
C ARG A 329 12.24 -10.57 -3.31
N PHE A 330 11.04 -10.65 -2.75
CA PHE A 330 9.96 -11.40 -3.41
C PHE A 330 9.28 -10.64 -4.55
N CYS A 331 9.57 -9.34 -4.75
CA CYS A 331 9.25 -8.65 -6.00
C CYS A 331 10.01 -9.25 -7.20
N ASP A 332 11.26 -9.74 -7.01
CA ASP A 332 12.03 -10.42 -8.05
C ASP A 332 11.30 -11.68 -8.53
N LEU A 333 10.78 -12.51 -7.59
CA LEU A 333 9.95 -13.67 -7.92
C LEU A 333 8.68 -13.29 -8.70
N ARG A 334 8.13 -12.09 -8.45
CA ARG A 334 6.95 -11.60 -9.14
C ARG A 334 7.25 -11.18 -10.57
N ILE A 335 8.40 -10.55 -10.81
CA ILE A 335 8.89 -10.25 -12.16
C ILE A 335 9.11 -11.56 -12.95
N ASP A 336 9.75 -12.56 -12.34
CA ASP A 336 9.94 -13.89 -12.97
C ASP A 336 8.59 -14.53 -13.36
N GLN A 337 7.58 -14.45 -12.50
CA GLN A 337 6.24 -14.94 -12.81
C GLN A 337 5.62 -14.20 -14.00
N ALA A 338 5.76 -12.88 -14.09
CA ALA A 338 5.21 -12.08 -15.17
C ALA A 338 5.90 -12.38 -16.51
N VAL A 339 7.23 -12.47 -16.52
CA VAL A 339 7.99 -12.90 -17.70
C VAL A 339 7.67 -14.33 -18.07
N GLY A 340 7.50 -15.20 -17.08
CA GLY A 340 7.19 -16.64 -17.27
C GLY A 340 5.83 -16.90 -17.95
N VAL A 341 4.84 -16.02 -17.80
CA VAL A 341 3.57 -16.09 -18.52
C VAL A 341 3.61 -15.36 -19.86
N GLY A 342 4.77 -14.84 -20.26
CA GLY A 342 4.98 -14.14 -21.51
C GLY A 342 4.36 -12.72 -21.53
N ALA A 343 4.12 -12.12 -20.38
CA ALA A 343 3.63 -10.75 -20.31
C ALA A 343 4.69 -9.74 -20.75
N GLU A 344 4.28 -8.76 -21.55
CA GLU A 344 5.10 -7.61 -21.94
C GLU A 344 4.91 -6.43 -20.98
N VAL A 345 3.75 -6.38 -20.32
CA VAL A 345 3.43 -5.33 -19.34
C VAL A 345 2.85 -5.95 -18.08
N LEU A 346 3.49 -5.67 -16.94
CA LEU A 346 2.95 -5.95 -15.61
C LEU A 346 2.20 -4.70 -15.13
N VAL A 347 0.87 -4.79 -15.10
CA VAL A 347 0.00 -3.72 -14.65
C VAL A 347 -0.31 -3.88 -13.16
N THR A 348 -0.32 -2.79 -12.43
CA THR A 348 -0.75 -2.73 -11.04
C THR A 348 -1.38 -1.35 -10.73
N ALA A 349 -1.90 -1.15 -9.53
CA ALA A 349 -2.40 0.15 -9.09
C ALA A 349 -1.99 0.40 -7.63
N CYS A 350 -0.69 0.44 -7.41
CA CYS A 350 -0.10 0.70 -6.09
C CYS A 350 1.30 1.30 -6.26
N PRO A 351 1.57 2.49 -5.68
CA PRO A 351 2.87 3.15 -5.82
C PRO A 351 4.02 2.30 -5.27
N TYR A 352 3.83 1.59 -4.17
CA TYR A 352 4.87 0.71 -3.61
C TYR A 352 5.15 -0.51 -4.49
N CYS A 353 4.12 -1.07 -5.12
CA CYS A 353 4.30 -2.17 -6.06
C CYS A 353 5.09 -1.70 -7.29
N ILE A 354 4.73 -0.53 -7.85
CA ILE A 354 5.43 0.04 -9.00
C ILE A 354 6.89 0.29 -8.66
N THR A 355 7.18 0.99 -7.55
CA THR A 355 8.55 1.29 -7.11
C THR A 355 9.39 0.02 -6.98
N ASN A 356 8.85 -1.02 -6.31
CA ASN A 356 9.58 -2.28 -6.14
C ASN A 356 9.78 -3.04 -7.45
N PHE A 357 8.79 -3.03 -8.34
CA PHE A 357 8.90 -3.74 -9.63
C PHE A 357 9.81 -3.01 -10.62
N GLU A 358 9.78 -1.67 -10.64
CA GLU A 358 10.71 -0.87 -11.45
C GLU A 358 12.16 -1.12 -11.04
N ASP A 359 12.44 -1.11 -9.73
CA ASP A 359 13.76 -1.42 -9.22
C ASP A 359 14.16 -2.89 -9.47
N SER A 360 13.21 -3.82 -9.27
CA SER A 360 13.43 -5.26 -9.49
C SER A 360 13.76 -5.56 -10.94
N ARG A 361 12.97 -5.06 -11.91
CA ARG A 361 13.21 -5.35 -13.34
C ARG A 361 14.58 -4.84 -13.81
N VAL A 362 15.03 -3.69 -13.30
CA VAL A 362 16.35 -3.14 -13.62
C VAL A 362 17.46 -3.98 -12.99
N THR A 363 17.35 -4.29 -11.69
CA THR A 363 18.39 -5.07 -10.98
C THR A 363 18.51 -6.52 -11.47
N MET A 364 17.45 -7.08 -12.09
CA MET A 364 17.44 -8.40 -12.73
C MET A 364 17.83 -8.37 -14.21
N GLY A 365 18.05 -7.18 -14.83
CA GLY A 365 18.30 -7.05 -16.25
C GLY A 365 17.10 -7.46 -17.13
N MET A 366 15.89 -7.16 -16.66
CA MET A 366 14.63 -7.47 -17.34
C MET A 366 13.93 -6.21 -17.89
N ASP A 367 14.61 -5.07 -17.87
CA ASP A 367 14.08 -3.78 -18.29
C ASP A 367 13.67 -3.70 -19.76
N GLU A 368 14.28 -4.49 -20.65
CA GLU A 368 13.86 -4.65 -22.04
C GLU A 368 12.76 -5.71 -22.26
N LYS A 369 12.47 -6.56 -21.25
CA LYS A 369 11.53 -7.67 -21.37
C LYS A 369 10.16 -7.38 -20.82
N ILE A 370 10.06 -6.52 -19.82
CA ILE A 370 8.79 -6.22 -19.16
C ILE A 370 8.70 -4.75 -18.77
N GLU A 371 7.59 -4.15 -19.12
CA GLU A 371 7.23 -2.79 -18.73
C GLU A 371 6.36 -2.82 -17.46
N ILE A 372 6.52 -1.85 -16.56
CA ILE A 372 5.67 -1.70 -15.38
C ILE A 372 4.76 -0.49 -15.59
N LYS A 373 3.45 -0.70 -15.55
CA LYS A 373 2.46 0.39 -15.68
C LYS A 373 1.45 0.40 -14.57
N GLU A 374 1.05 1.60 -14.20
CA GLU A 374 -0.17 1.79 -13.41
C GLU A 374 -1.39 1.71 -14.35
N ILE A 375 -2.53 1.25 -13.82
CA ILE A 375 -3.73 1.01 -14.62
C ILE A 375 -4.21 2.27 -15.36
N SER A 376 -4.12 3.46 -14.75
CA SER A 376 -4.49 4.73 -15.39
C SER A 376 -3.54 5.10 -16.54
N GLU A 377 -2.26 4.69 -16.47
CA GLU A 377 -1.31 4.93 -17.56
C GLU A 377 -1.70 4.11 -18.81
N VAL A 378 -2.15 2.86 -18.62
CA VAL A 378 -2.65 2.03 -19.75
C VAL A 378 -3.87 2.67 -20.38
N ILE A 379 -4.81 3.17 -19.58
CA ILE A 379 -6.03 3.80 -20.07
C ILE A 379 -5.74 5.15 -20.73
N ALA A 380 -4.83 5.94 -20.18
CA ALA A 380 -4.47 7.24 -20.73
C ALA A 380 -3.82 7.16 -22.13
N ASP A 381 -3.17 6.04 -22.44
CA ASP A 381 -2.60 5.79 -23.78
C ASP A 381 -3.70 5.52 -24.85
N LEU A 382 -4.97 5.33 -24.47
CA LEU A 382 -6.08 4.88 -25.32
C LEU A 382 -7.20 5.92 -25.54
N ILE A 383 -7.09 7.13 -24.96
CA ILE A 383 -8.17 8.13 -24.91
C ILE A 383 -7.86 9.42 -25.67
#